data_813d5efb746198dce7e68dac33310335
#
_entry.id   813d5efb746198dce7e68dac33310335
#
_cell.length_a   1.000
_cell.length_b   1.000
_cell.length_c   1.000
_cell.angle_alpha   90.00
_cell.angle_beta   90.00
_cell.angle_gamma   90.00
#
_symmetry.space_group_name_H-M   'P 1'
#
loop_
_entity.id
_entity.type
_entity.pdbx_description
1 polymer ?
#
loop_
_entity_poly.entity_id
_entity_poly.type
_entity_poly.pdbx_seq_one_letter_code
_entity_poly.pdbx_strand_id
1 'polypeptide(L)'
;MRPQATPIKIRRDSDSNLDVPLLGILGFLILVGLVMVSSTSLPLSESYSLPSLYYFWRQLFAVALGCFLLFSVLIIPLRYLEAVSTFLLFLHIFLLFLVVIPDIGHEVNGARRWLRIFGFSYQPSEWIKLVIILYVSSYIVRHKTQVANDFVGFVKPFLILAIICSLL
;
A
#
# COMPACT_ATOMS: atom_id res chain seq x y z
N MET A 1 -46.70 -8.73 5.03
CA MET A 1 -45.70 -9.38 5.89
C MET A 1 -44.32 -9.08 5.33
N ARG A 2 -43.53 -8.22 5.98
CA ARG A 2 -42.13 -7.95 5.56
C ARG A 2 -41.25 -9.03 6.19
N PRO A 3 -40.40 -9.73 5.44
CA PRO A 3 -39.46 -10.67 6.03
C PRO A 3 -38.47 -9.88 6.92
N GLN A 4 -38.45 -10.22 8.21
CA GLN A 4 -37.47 -9.70 9.13
C GLN A 4 -36.10 -10.27 8.73
N ALA A 5 -35.20 -9.41 8.22
CA ALA A 5 -33.84 -9.78 7.99
C ALA A 5 -33.20 -10.12 9.36
N THR A 6 -32.88 -11.38 9.55
CA THR A 6 -32.10 -11.84 10.70
C THR A 6 -30.78 -11.09 10.74
N PRO A 7 -30.42 -10.44 11.85
CA PRO A 7 -29.12 -9.76 11.96
C PRO A 7 -28.02 -10.81 11.81
N ILE A 8 -27.19 -10.65 10.78
CA ILE A 8 -25.97 -11.46 10.63
C ILE A 8 -25.09 -11.14 11.85
N LYS A 9 -25.08 -12.09 12.79
CA LYS A 9 -24.22 -12.06 13.96
C LYS A 9 -22.80 -12.23 13.45
N ILE A 10 -22.09 -11.12 13.20
CA ILE A 10 -20.65 -11.14 12.89
C ILE A 10 -20.00 -11.68 14.16
N ARG A 11 -19.68 -12.97 14.12
CA ARG A 11 -18.91 -13.65 15.16
C ARG A 11 -17.55 -12.96 15.18
N ARG A 12 -17.37 -12.14 16.17
CA ARG A 12 -16.10 -11.51 16.50
C ARG A 12 -15.27 -12.59 17.20
N ASP A 13 -14.80 -13.57 16.44
CA ASP A 13 -13.78 -14.47 16.92
C ASP A 13 -12.53 -13.61 17.06
N SER A 14 -12.30 -13.18 18.29
CA SER A 14 -11.13 -12.42 18.75
C SER A 14 -9.89 -13.32 18.86
N ASP A 15 -9.88 -14.44 18.18
CA ASP A 15 -8.66 -15.20 18.00
C ASP A 15 -7.90 -14.53 16.83
N SER A 16 -6.88 -13.78 17.20
CA SER A 16 -5.86 -13.29 16.28
C SER A 16 -5.10 -14.51 15.74
N ASN A 17 -5.78 -15.31 14.91
CA ASN A 17 -5.17 -16.39 14.15
C ASN A 17 -4.32 -15.74 13.06
N LEU A 18 -3.08 -15.36 13.46
CA LEU A 18 -2.06 -15.04 12.49
C LEU A 18 -1.93 -16.23 11.55
N ASP A 19 -2.06 -15.98 10.27
CA ASP A 19 -1.88 -17.01 9.24
C ASP A 19 -0.38 -17.39 9.20
N VAL A 20 -0.02 -18.39 10.02
CA VAL A 20 1.36 -18.85 10.15
C VAL A 20 1.94 -19.31 8.82
N PRO A 21 1.22 -20.08 7.98
CA PRO A 21 1.67 -20.40 6.62
C PRO A 21 2.00 -19.17 5.77
N LEU A 22 1.15 -18.15 5.79
CA LEU A 22 1.38 -16.90 5.04
C LEU A 22 2.65 -16.18 5.54
N LEU A 23 2.83 -16.07 6.85
CA LEU A 23 4.02 -15.48 7.45
C LEU A 23 5.28 -16.28 7.12
N GLY A 24 5.19 -17.60 7.10
CA GLY A 24 6.30 -18.47 6.72
C GLY A 24 6.74 -18.25 5.27
N ILE A 25 5.78 -18.18 4.34
CA ILE A 25 6.05 -17.90 2.92
C ILE A 25 6.65 -16.50 2.76
N LEU A 26 6.11 -15.49 3.44
CA LEU A 26 6.63 -14.13 3.41
C LEU A 26 8.08 -14.08 3.91
N GLY A 27 8.35 -14.70 5.06
CA GLY A 27 9.71 -14.80 5.62
C GLY A 27 10.69 -15.49 4.67
N PHE A 28 10.27 -16.60 4.06
CA PHE A 28 11.07 -17.29 3.05
C PHE A 28 11.40 -16.41 1.84
N LEU A 29 10.42 -15.70 1.29
CA LEU A 29 10.62 -14.78 0.17
C LEU A 29 11.57 -13.62 0.52
N ILE A 30 11.45 -13.08 1.73
CA ILE A 30 12.35 -12.03 2.22
C ILE A 30 13.79 -12.57 2.30
N LEU A 31 13.99 -13.77 2.85
CA LEU A 31 15.33 -14.38 2.94
C LEU A 31 15.95 -14.62 1.57
N VAL A 32 15.18 -15.20 0.64
CA VAL A 32 15.64 -15.39 -0.75
C VAL A 32 16.00 -14.04 -1.39
N GLY A 33 15.16 -13.02 -1.22
CA GLY A 33 15.42 -11.66 -1.72
C GLY A 33 16.72 -11.06 -1.15
N LEU A 34 16.97 -11.21 0.16
CA LEU A 34 18.20 -10.73 0.79
C LEU A 34 19.45 -11.46 0.27
N VAL A 35 19.37 -12.77 0.07
CA VAL A 35 20.48 -13.56 -0.52
C VAL A 35 20.77 -13.07 -1.95
N MET A 36 19.74 -12.88 -2.78
CA MET A 36 19.89 -12.38 -4.15
C MET A 36 20.54 -10.99 -4.17
N VAL A 37 20.07 -10.06 -3.32
CA VAL A 37 20.67 -8.71 -3.23
C VAL A 37 22.10 -8.77 -2.70
N SER A 38 22.40 -9.66 -1.75
CA SER A 38 23.76 -9.84 -1.24
C SER A 38 24.72 -10.28 -2.33
N SER A 39 24.33 -11.26 -3.15
CA SER A 39 25.18 -11.78 -4.25
C SER A 39 25.45 -10.73 -5.34
N THR A 40 24.50 -9.85 -5.63
CA THR A 40 24.63 -8.79 -6.63
C THR A 40 25.27 -7.50 -6.07
N SER A 41 25.27 -7.33 -4.76
CA SER A 41 25.76 -6.11 -4.11
C SER A 41 27.27 -5.93 -4.27
N LEU A 42 28.06 -7.01 -4.23
CA LEU A 42 29.53 -6.95 -4.32
C LEU A 42 29.99 -6.38 -5.66
N PRO A 43 29.69 -6.98 -6.82
CA PRO A 43 30.16 -6.48 -8.10
C PRO A 43 29.61 -5.10 -8.43
N LEU A 44 28.37 -4.80 -7.97
CA LEU A 44 27.77 -3.51 -8.20
C LEU A 44 28.41 -2.41 -7.34
N SER A 45 28.74 -2.69 -6.10
CA SER A 45 29.44 -1.75 -5.21
C SER A 45 30.84 -1.43 -5.72
N GLU A 46 31.56 -2.40 -6.22
CA GLU A 46 32.88 -2.22 -6.83
C GLU A 46 32.81 -1.34 -8.09
N SER A 47 31.83 -1.55 -8.97
CA SER A 47 31.66 -0.76 -10.19
C SER A 47 31.37 0.72 -9.95
N TYR A 48 30.74 1.07 -8.80
CA TYR A 48 30.44 2.44 -8.41
C TYR A 48 31.37 3.00 -7.32
N SER A 49 32.47 2.30 -6.99
CA SER A 49 33.42 2.69 -5.94
C SER A 49 32.74 2.94 -4.57
N LEU A 50 31.72 2.13 -4.25
CA LEU A 50 30.97 2.18 -3.01
C LEU A 50 31.51 1.16 -2.00
N PRO A 51 31.23 1.33 -0.68
CA PRO A 51 31.58 0.31 0.31
C PRO A 51 31.01 -1.06 -0.03
N SER A 52 31.74 -2.12 0.24
CA SER A 52 31.30 -3.50 0.05
C SER A 52 29.95 -3.73 0.74
N LEU A 53 29.03 -4.41 0.05
CA LEU A 53 27.68 -4.70 0.56
C LEU A 53 26.80 -3.46 0.83
N TYR A 54 27.11 -2.30 0.22
CA TYR A 54 26.30 -1.09 0.39
C TYR A 54 24.81 -1.33 0.10
N TYR A 55 24.49 -1.99 -1.01
CA TYR A 55 23.10 -2.28 -1.39
C TYR A 55 22.44 -3.30 -0.46
N PHE A 56 23.21 -4.27 0.07
CA PHE A 56 22.71 -5.22 1.05
C PHE A 56 22.26 -4.54 2.36
N TRP A 57 23.09 -3.66 2.92
CA TRP A 57 22.74 -2.94 4.14
C TRP A 57 21.52 -2.03 3.96
N ARG A 58 21.44 -1.37 2.80
CA ARG A 58 20.28 -0.56 2.45
C ARG A 58 19.01 -1.39 2.35
N GLN A 59 19.08 -2.57 1.75
CA GLN A 59 17.96 -3.50 1.65
C GLN A 59 17.57 -4.06 3.02
N LEU A 60 18.53 -4.45 3.84
CA LEU A 60 18.29 -4.96 5.18
C LEU A 60 17.57 -3.92 6.05
N PHE A 61 17.99 -2.66 5.97
CA PHE A 61 17.31 -1.57 6.67
C PHE A 61 15.87 -1.38 6.18
N ALA A 62 15.63 -1.44 4.86
CA ALA A 62 14.29 -1.34 4.30
C ALA A 62 13.38 -2.50 4.73
N VAL A 63 13.91 -3.72 4.79
CA VAL A 63 13.18 -4.91 5.29
C VAL A 63 12.87 -4.75 6.78
N ALA A 64 13.81 -4.33 7.60
CA ALA A 64 13.60 -4.10 9.02
C ALA A 64 12.50 -3.04 9.26
N LEU A 65 12.56 -1.93 8.52
CA LEU A 65 11.54 -0.89 8.56
C LEU A 65 10.17 -1.42 8.10
N GLY A 66 10.13 -2.21 7.02
CA GLY A 66 8.91 -2.85 6.52
C GLY A 66 8.28 -3.80 7.56
N CYS A 67 9.09 -4.62 8.22
CA CYS A 67 8.63 -5.49 9.31
C CYS A 67 8.09 -4.66 10.49
N PHE A 68 8.79 -3.60 10.88
CA PHE A 68 8.34 -2.70 11.94
C PHE A 68 6.97 -2.07 11.61
N LEU A 69 6.79 -1.59 10.38
CA LEU A 69 5.52 -1.04 9.92
C LEU A 69 4.42 -2.10 9.88
N LEU A 70 4.72 -3.31 9.43
CA LEU A 70 3.78 -4.44 9.43
C LEU A 70 3.24 -4.69 10.84
N PHE A 71 4.13 -4.85 11.82
CA PHE A 71 3.72 -5.07 13.22
C PHE A 71 2.97 -3.87 13.79
N SER A 72 3.37 -2.65 13.45
CA SER A 72 2.67 -1.44 13.88
C SER A 72 1.22 -1.41 13.37
N VAL A 73 1.00 -1.75 12.11
CA VAL A 73 -0.35 -1.80 11.51
C VAL A 73 -1.21 -2.89 12.15
N LEU A 74 -0.62 -4.03 12.53
CA LEU A 74 -1.36 -5.11 13.22
C LEU A 74 -1.91 -4.68 14.59
N ILE A 75 -1.23 -3.75 15.27
CA ILE A 75 -1.65 -3.23 16.59
C ILE A 75 -2.71 -2.12 16.46
N ILE A 76 -2.73 -1.41 15.33
CA ILE A 76 -3.65 -0.29 15.10
C ILE A 76 -5.08 -0.80 14.91
N PRO A 77 -6.06 -0.36 15.70
CA PRO A 77 -7.47 -0.72 15.50
C PRO A 77 -7.97 -0.25 14.13
N LEU A 78 -8.66 -1.13 13.40
CA LEU A 78 -9.18 -0.88 12.06
C LEU A 78 -9.98 0.42 11.92
N ARG A 79 -10.67 0.85 13.00
CA ARG A 79 -11.43 2.11 13.02
C ARG A 79 -10.59 3.35 12.71
N TYR A 80 -9.29 3.35 13.11
CA TYR A 80 -8.41 4.48 12.81
C TYR A 80 -7.99 4.46 11.34
N LEU A 81 -7.69 3.28 10.81
CA LEU A 81 -7.42 3.11 9.38
C LEU A 81 -8.62 3.53 8.53
N GLU A 82 -9.83 3.17 8.98
CA GLU A 82 -11.07 3.61 8.34
C GLU A 82 -11.25 5.14 8.39
N ALA A 83 -10.98 5.77 9.53
CA ALA A 83 -11.13 7.22 9.67
C ALA A 83 -10.14 7.99 8.77
N VAL A 84 -8.91 7.50 8.63
CA VAL A 84 -7.84 8.15 7.86
C VAL A 84 -7.90 7.81 6.37
N SER A 85 -8.61 6.76 5.96
CA SER A 85 -8.65 6.27 4.58
C SER A 85 -9.03 7.33 3.54
N THR A 86 -10.02 8.16 3.84
CA THR A 86 -10.47 9.24 2.95
C THR A 86 -9.41 10.33 2.80
N PHE A 87 -8.78 10.73 3.90
CA PHE A 87 -7.68 11.70 3.86
C PHE A 87 -6.49 11.17 3.07
N LEU A 88 -6.10 9.92 3.30
CA LEU A 88 -5.02 9.27 2.55
C LEU A 88 -5.32 9.22 1.05
N LEU A 89 -6.57 8.97 0.65
CA LEU A 89 -6.96 8.97 -0.75
C LEU A 89 -6.72 10.34 -1.40
N PHE A 90 -7.24 11.41 -0.81
CA PHE A 90 -7.05 12.76 -1.34
C PHE A 90 -5.57 13.16 -1.38
N LEU A 91 -4.81 12.83 -0.33
CA LEU A 91 -3.37 13.08 -0.28
C LEU A 91 -2.64 12.39 -1.44
N HIS A 92 -2.95 11.11 -1.71
CA HIS A 92 -2.27 10.37 -2.78
C HIS A 92 -2.72 10.82 -4.18
N ILE A 93 -3.97 11.20 -4.37
CA ILE A 93 -4.43 11.84 -5.63
C ILE A 93 -3.66 13.15 -5.86
N PHE A 94 -3.49 13.95 -4.82
CA PHE A 94 -2.69 15.17 -4.89
C PHE A 94 -1.22 14.88 -5.23
N LEU A 95 -0.61 13.87 -4.60
CA LEU A 95 0.76 13.44 -4.90
C LEU A 95 0.91 12.91 -6.34
N LEU A 96 -0.09 12.17 -6.85
CA LEU A 96 -0.10 11.74 -8.26
C LEU A 96 -0.15 12.94 -9.21
N PHE A 97 -0.96 13.94 -8.89
CA PHE A 97 -1.02 15.17 -9.69
C PHE A 97 0.32 15.92 -9.66
N LEU A 98 0.98 16.00 -8.50
CA LEU A 98 2.30 16.64 -8.37
C LEU A 98 3.38 15.96 -9.24
N VAL A 99 3.33 14.64 -9.41
CA VAL A 99 4.30 13.91 -10.24
C VAL A 99 4.24 14.32 -11.71
N VAL A 100 3.05 14.67 -12.19
CA VAL A 100 2.83 15.07 -13.59
C VAL A 100 3.42 16.45 -13.90
N ILE A 101 3.58 17.31 -12.87
CA ILE A 101 4.11 18.66 -13.06
C ILE A 101 5.60 18.59 -13.43
N PRO A 102 6.01 19.27 -14.55
CA PRO A 102 7.42 19.43 -14.88
C PRO A 102 8.20 20.04 -13.70
N ASP A 103 9.45 19.63 -13.51
CA ASP A 103 10.38 20.06 -12.45
C ASP A 103 10.15 19.47 -11.06
N ILE A 104 8.96 18.92 -10.74
CA ILE A 104 8.67 18.23 -9.48
C ILE A 104 8.80 16.71 -9.67
N GLY A 105 8.20 16.19 -10.73
CA GLY A 105 8.28 14.77 -11.09
C GLY A 105 9.63 14.43 -11.71
N HIS A 106 10.28 13.39 -11.16
CA HIS A 106 11.53 12.87 -11.70
C HIS A 106 11.26 11.83 -12.77
N GLU A 107 11.88 12.02 -13.95
CA GLU A 107 11.75 11.12 -15.07
C GLU A 107 12.74 9.96 -14.96
N VAL A 108 12.23 8.73 -15.03
CA VAL A 108 13.03 7.51 -15.06
C VAL A 108 12.48 6.63 -16.18
N ASN A 109 13.35 6.21 -17.09
CA ASN A 109 12.99 5.38 -18.25
C ASN A 109 11.87 5.97 -19.13
N GLY A 110 11.90 7.29 -19.36
CA GLY A 110 10.92 7.97 -20.23
C GLY A 110 9.55 8.23 -19.59
N ALA A 111 9.37 7.96 -18.30
CA ALA A 111 8.13 8.23 -17.60
C ALA A 111 8.36 8.99 -16.30
N ARG A 112 7.55 10.03 -16.05
CA ARG A 112 7.57 10.80 -14.81
C ARG A 112 6.66 10.16 -13.79
N ARG A 113 7.25 9.34 -12.88
CA ARG A 113 6.49 8.56 -11.89
C ARG A 113 7.06 8.66 -10.48
N TRP A 114 8.16 9.40 -10.30
CA TRP A 114 8.92 9.45 -9.07
C TRP A 114 8.95 10.85 -8.49
N LEU A 115 8.79 10.96 -7.18
CA LEU A 115 9.08 12.17 -6.40
C LEU A 115 10.38 11.96 -5.64
N ARG A 116 11.28 12.94 -5.68
CA ARG A 116 12.46 12.97 -4.81
C ARG A 116 12.15 13.80 -3.57
N ILE A 117 12.04 13.14 -2.43
CA ILE A 117 11.76 13.78 -1.14
C ILE A 117 12.94 13.48 -0.23
N PHE A 118 13.71 14.50 0.14
CA PHE A 118 14.88 14.38 1.04
C PHE A 118 15.89 13.28 0.63
N GLY A 119 16.13 13.10 -0.67
CA GLY A 119 17.05 12.07 -1.18
C GLY A 119 16.46 10.66 -1.31
N PHE A 120 15.22 10.47 -0.90
CA PHE A 120 14.48 9.24 -1.13
C PHE A 120 13.62 9.34 -2.39
N SER A 121 13.64 8.29 -3.21
CA SER A 121 12.74 8.18 -4.36
C SER A 121 11.41 7.60 -3.89
N TYR A 122 10.34 8.38 -3.97
CA TYR A 122 8.98 7.99 -3.62
C TYR A 122 8.14 7.85 -4.88
N GLN A 123 7.45 6.71 -5.02
CA GLN A 123 6.55 6.46 -6.15
C GLN A 123 5.10 6.41 -5.66
N PRO A 124 4.32 7.49 -5.84
CA PRO A 124 2.94 7.55 -5.36
C PRO A 124 2.03 6.47 -5.93
N SER A 125 2.29 6.02 -7.17
CA SER A 125 1.52 4.97 -7.83
C SER A 125 1.57 3.61 -7.13
N GLU A 126 2.63 3.31 -6.38
CA GLU A 126 2.72 2.08 -5.59
C GLU A 126 1.86 2.16 -4.32
N TRP A 127 1.91 3.29 -3.66
CA TRP A 127 1.18 3.51 -2.41
C TRP A 127 -0.32 3.68 -2.60
N ILE A 128 -0.75 4.32 -3.71
CA ILE A 128 -2.17 4.53 -3.98
C ILE A 128 -2.94 3.22 -4.07
N LYS A 129 -2.31 2.13 -4.52
CA LYS A 129 -2.95 0.79 -4.57
C LYS A 129 -3.43 0.34 -3.19
N LEU A 130 -2.59 0.51 -2.16
CA LEU A 130 -2.96 0.19 -0.77
C LEU A 130 -4.05 1.12 -0.25
N VAL A 131 -3.92 2.40 -0.55
CA VAL A 131 -4.89 3.42 -0.12
C VAL A 131 -6.26 3.19 -0.74
N ILE A 132 -6.33 2.77 -2.01
CA ILE A 132 -7.57 2.40 -2.68
C ILE A 132 -8.27 1.24 -1.96
N ILE A 133 -7.53 0.18 -1.62
CA ILE A 133 -8.09 -0.97 -0.91
C ILE A 133 -8.69 -0.54 0.43
N LEU A 134 -7.97 0.29 1.19
CA LEU A 134 -8.45 0.84 2.45
C LEU A 134 -9.70 1.71 2.26
N TYR A 135 -9.69 2.58 1.26
CA TYR A 135 -10.81 3.48 0.98
C TYR A 135 -12.07 2.72 0.56
N VAL A 136 -11.94 1.79 -0.40
CA VAL A 136 -13.09 1.01 -0.91
C VAL A 136 -13.68 0.15 0.21
N SER A 137 -12.84 -0.51 1.01
CA SER A 137 -13.29 -1.29 2.16
C SER A 137 -14.06 -0.42 3.17
N SER A 138 -13.50 0.74 3.50
CA SER A 138 -14.10 1.74 4.38
C SER A 138 -15.42 2.28 3.83
N TYR A 139 -15.48 2.58 2.53
CA TYR A 139 -16.68 3.06 1.85
C TYR A 139 -17.82 2.02 1.92
N ILE A 140 -17.53 0.77 1.61
CA ILE A 140 -18.53 -0.32 1.66
C ILE A 140 -19.09 -0.48 3.09
N VAL A 141 -18.25 -0.40 4.11
CA VAL A 141 -18.69 -0.53 5.51
C VAL A 141 -19.60 0.64 5.91
N ARG A 142 -19.22 1.88 5.54
CA ARG A 142 -20.01 3.09 5.90
C ARG A 142 -21.33 3.20 5.15
N HIS A 143 -21.38 2.74 3.90
CA HIS A 143 -22.53 2.92 3.01
C HIS A 143 -23.19 1.59 2.63
N LYS A 144 -23.20 0.62 3.56
CA LYS A 144 -23.76 -0.73 3.34
C LYS A 144 -25.13 -0.74 2.67
N THR A 145 -26.04 0.09 3.17
CA THR A 145 -27.43 0.17 2.66
C THR A 145 -27.50 0.79 1.26
N GLN A 146 -26.70 1.80 1.00
CA GLN A 146 -26.64 2.45 -0.31
C GLN A 146 -26.00 1.55 -1.37
N VAL A 147 -24.92 0.87 -1.01
CA VAL A 147 -24.24 -0.06 -1.91
C VAL A 147 -25.13 -1.28 -2.24
N ALA A 148 -25.97 -1.72 -1.29
CA ALA A 148 -26.84 -2.88 -1.50
C ALA A 148 -28.14 -2.53 -2.29
N ASN A 149 -28.65 -1.31 -2.18
CA ASN A 149 -29.97 -0.94 -2.70
C ASN A 149 -29.90 0.03 -3.88
N ASP A 150 -28.82 0.82 -4.00
CA ASP A 150 -28.69 1.83 -5.03
C ASP A 150 -27.55 1.53 -5.99
N PHE A 151 -27.85 1.48 -7.28
CA PHE A 151 -26.83 1.33 -8.33
C PHE A 151 -25.77 2.45 -8.28
N VAL A 152 -26.18 3.68 -7.98
CA VAL A 152 -25.27 4.84 -7.85
C VAL A 152 -24.32 4.66 -6.67
N GLY A 153 -24.79 4.12 -5.54
CA GLY A 153 -23.98 3.81 -4.37
C GLY A 153 -22.89 2.77 -4.67
N PHE A 154 -23.22 1.79 -5.51
CA PHE A 154 -22.29 0.78 -5.98
C PHE A 154 -21.23 1.35 -6.97
N VAL A 155 -21.63 2.20 -7.90
CA VAL A 155 -20.76 2.72 -8.96
C VAL A 155 -19.76 3.79 -8.49
N LYS A 156 -20.10 4.57 -7.44
CA LYS A 156 -19.24 5.65 -6.93
C LYS A 156 -17.76 5.26 -6.70
N PRO A 157 -17.43 4.17 -5.99
CA PRO A 157 -16.03 3.79 -5.78
C PRO A 157 -15.33 3.41 -7.09
N PHE A 158 -16.04 2.88 -8.07
CA PHE A 158 -15.47 2.54 -9.38
C PHE A 158 -15.15 3.78 -10.21
N LEU A 159 -15.94 4.86 -10.10
CA LEU A 159 -15.61 6.13 -10.73
C LEU A 159 -14.32 6.73 -10.18
N ILE A 160 -14.12 6.67 -8.85
CA ILE A 160 -12.88 7.14 -8.23
C ILE A 160 -11.70 6.29 -8.71
N LEU A 161 -11.87 4.97 -8.79
CA LEU A 161 -10.87 4.07 -9.36
C LEU A 161 -10.52 4.42 -10.81
N ALA A 162 -11.52 4.68 -11.65
CA ALA A 162 -11.31 5.04 -13.05
C ALA A 162 -10.51 6.35 -13.19
N ILE A 163 -10.80 7.36 -12.36
CA ILE A 163 -10.04 8.63 -12.32
C ILE A 163 -8.58 8.35 -11.93
N ILE A 164 -8.34 7.55 -10.90
CA ILE A 164 -6.99 7.23 -10.45
C ILE A 164 -6.23 6.45 -11.53
N CYS A 165 -6.88 5.47 -12.18
CA CYS A 165 -6.27 4.73 -13.28
C CYS A 165 -5.94 5.60 -14.50
N SER A 166 -6.69 6.68 -14.73
CA SER A 166 -6.39 7.62 -15.83
C SER A 166 -5.20 8.53 -15.53
N LEU A 167 -4.85 8.71 -14.24
CA LEU A 167 -3.69 9.49 -13.80
C LEU A 167 -2.40 8.66 -13.67
N LEU A 168 -2.51 7.33 -13.69
CA LEU A 168 -1.40 6.38 -13.58
C LEU A 168 -0.74 6.09 -14.92
#